data_1cca0f065cbafc1a12d60c5bc11ae9fc
#
_entry.id   1cca0f065cbafc1a12d60c5bc11ae9fc
#
_cell.length_a   1.000
_cell.length_b   1.000
_cell.length_c   1.000
_cell.angle_alpha   90.00
_cell.angle_beta   90.00
_cell.angle_gamma   90.00
#
_symmetry.space_group_name_H-M   'P 1'
#
loop_
_entity.id
_entity.type
_entity.pdbx_description
1 polymer ?
#
loop_
_entity_poly.entity_id
_entity_poly.type
_entity_poly.pdbx_seq_one_letter_code
_entity_poly.pdbx_strand_id
1 'polypeptide(L)'
;MIESVIGITLWTNNLENMFYFYHRILEFPIHSKKNDFIAFQLGDIRFNIGNHGQITGSNKVPYRMMPHFEVADIHKVHERLSNLGVFFIRRPEKEHWGGWIATFQDPDDNILQMLQLPSK
;
A
#
# COMPACT_ATOMS: atom_id res chain seq x y z
N MET A 1 17.42 17.48 -14.68
CA MET A 1 16.42 17.70 -13.63
C MET A 1 15.66 16.41 -13.36
N ILE A 2 15.12 16.23 -12.17
CA ILE A 2 14.32 15.05 -11.83
C ILE A 2 13.05 15.06 -12.69
N GLU A 3 12.70 13.93 -13.31
CA GLU A 3 11.59 13.88 -14.25
C GLU A 3 10.33 13.24 -13.65
N SER A 4 10.47 12.23 -12.80
CA SER A 4 9.30 11.53 -12.24
C SER A 4 9.68 10.69 -11.04
N VAL A 5 8.67 10.21 -10.32
CA VAL A 5 8.82 9.15 -9.33
C VAL A 5 8.62 7.82 -10.06
N ILE A 6 9.62 6.95 -10.05
CA ILE A 6 9.54 5.65 -10.74
C ILE A 6 9.30 4.48 -9.79
N GLY A 7 9.41 4.70 -8.50
CA GLY A 7 9.18 3.64 -7.54
C GLY A 7 9.18 4.08 -6.10
N ILE A 8 8.65 3.23 -5.26
CA ILE A 8 8.64 3.36 -3.81
C ILE A 8 9.13 2.03 -3.26
N THR A 9 10.02 2.07 -2.25
CA THR A 9 10.47 0.86 -1.57
C THR A 9 10.14 0.95 -0.10
N LEU A 10 9.48 -0.08 0.43
CA LEU A 10 9.28 -0.26 1.86
C LEU A 10 10.26 -1.33 2.35
N TRP A 11 11.13 -0.94 3.26
CA TRP A 11 12.08 -1.88 3.87
C TRP A 11 11.46 -2.52 5.10
N THR A 12 11.78 -3.80 5.30
CA THR A 12 11.16 -4.62 6.35
C THR A 12 12.16 -5.65 6.86
N ASN A 13 11.89 -6.21 8.04
CA ASN A 13 12.50 -7.47 8.45
C ASN A 13 11.46 -8.60 8.50
N ASN A 14 10.31 -8.39 7.88
CA ASN A 14 9.17 -9.30 7.89
C ASN A 14 8.66 -9.51 6.45
N LEU A 15 9.58 -9.87 5.55
CA LEU A 15 9.30 -9.88 4.12
C LEU A 15 8.19 -10.88 3.75
N GLU A 16 8.13 -12.03 4.41
CA GLU A 16 7.14 -13.05 4.11
C GLU A 16 5.71 -12.54 4.35
N ASN A 17 5.46 -11.91 5.51
CA ASN A 17 4.14 -11.34 5.80
C ASN A 17 3.83 -10.13 4.93
N MET A 18 4.82 -9.30 4.64
CA MET A 18 4.65 -8.16 3.72
C MET A 18 4.31 -8.64 2.32
N PHE A 19 4.98 -9.70 1.84
CA PHE A 19 4.67 -10.28 0.54
C PHE A 19 3.25 -10.82 0.49
N TYR A 20 2.83 -11.57 1.51
CA TYR A 20 1.46 -12.10 1.60
C TYR A 20 0.44 -10.96 1.52
N PHE A 21 0.67 -9.89 2.28
CA PHE A 21 -0.25 -8.75 2.30
C PHE A 21 -0.35 -8.06 0.94
N TYR A 22 0.78 -7.68 0.34
CA TYR A 22 0.75 -6.93 -0.92
C TYR A 22 0.36 -7.79 -2.12
N HIS A 23 0.77 -9.05 -2.15
CA HIS A 23 0.47 -9.91 -3.28
C HIS A 23 -0.87 -10.63 -3.14
N ARG A 24 -1.13 -11.25 -1.99
CA ARG A 24 -2.35 -12.05 -1.81
C ARG A 24 -3.55 -11.22 -1.42
N ILE A 25 -3.40 -10.29 -0.51
CA ILE A 25 -4.52 -9.48 -0.01
C ILE A 25 -4.79 -8.31 -0.96
N LEU A 26 -3.76 -7.52 -1.31
CA LEU A 26 -3.94 -6.36 -2.20
C LEU A 26 -3.88 -6.73 -3.68
N GLU A 27 -3.46 -7.95 -4.01
CA GLU A 27 -3.39 -8.45 -5.40
C GLU A 27 -2.46 -7.65 -6.30
N PHE A 28 -1.36 -7.14 -5.74
CA PHE A 28 -0.36 -6.43 -6.55
C PHE A 28 0.32 -7.38 -7.53
N PRO A 29 0.40 -7.05 -8.81
CA PRO A 29 1.08 -7.88 -9.80
C PRO A 29 2.59 -7.92 -9.56
N ILE A 30 3.17 -9.12 -9.54
CA ILE A 30 4.62 -9.29 -9.36
C ILE A 30 5.32 -8.91 -10.65
N HIS A 31 6.33 -8.02 -10.56
CA HIS A 31 7.27 -7.78 -11.62
C HIS A 31 8.47 -8.73 -11.50
N SER A 32 9.07 -8.82 -10.31
CA SER A 32 10.18 -9.71 -10.05
C SER A 32 10.21 -10.09 -8.56
N LYS A 33 10.64 -11.32 -8.29
CA LYS A 33 10.71 -11.82 -6.92
C LYS A 33 12.05 -12.51 -6.71
N LYS A 34 12.83 -11.98 -5.77
CA LYS A 34 14.09 -12.56 -5.29
C LYS A 34 13.91 -12.91 -3.79
N ASN A 35 14.91 -13.57 -3.20
CA ASN A 35 14.81 -13.99 -1.81
C ASN A 35 14.69 -12.83 -0.81
N ASP A 36 15.27 -11.69 -1.13
CA ASP A 36 15.35 -10.54 -0.23
C ASP A 36 14.73 -9.26 -0.77
N PHE A 37 14.17 -9.31 -2.00
CA PHE A 37 13.62 -8.13 -2.65
C PHE A 37 12.55 -8.52 -3.66
N ILE A 38 11.38 -7.89 -3.54
CA ILE A 38 10.23 -8.17 -4.42
C ILE A 38 9.74 -6.85 -5.00
N ALA A 39 9.61 -6.80 -6.32
CA ALA A 39 9.08 -5.65 -7.04
C ALA A 39 7.70 -5.97 -7.60
N PHE A 40 6.76 -5.08 -7.37
CA PHE A 40 5.43 -5.11 -7.98
C PHE A 40 5.32 -3.99 -9.00
N GLN A 41 4.54 -4.21 -10.04
CA GLN A 41 4.27 -3.18 -11.04
C GLN A 41 2.85 -2.63 -10.83
N LEU A 42 2.77 -1.34 -10.50
CA LEU A 42 1.50 -0.63 -10.35
C LEU A 42 1.50 0.57 -11.28
N GLY A 43 0.71 0.49 -12.36
CA GLY A 43 0.75 1.54 -13.37
C GLY A 43 2.16 1.74 -13.87
N ASP A 44 2.66 2.96 -13.80
CA ASP A 44 3.99 3.33 -14.29
C ASP A 44 5.08 3.27 -13.22
N ILE A 45 4.76 2.87 -11.99
CA ILE A 45 5.76 2.82 -10.93
C ILE A 45 5.97 1.41 -10.41
N ARG A 46 7.16 1.19 -9.84
CA ARG A 46 7.47 -0.02 -9.08
C ARG A 46 7.17 0.21 -7.61
N PHE A 47 6.39 -0.68 -7.03
CA PHE A 47 6.20 -0.73 -5.59
C PHE A 47 6.98 -1.94 -5.07
N ASN A 48 7.97 -1.69 -4.23
CA ASN A 48 8.93 -2.71 -3.83
C ASN A 48 8.88 -2.95 -2.33
N ILE A 49 9.13 -4.18 -1.94
CA ILE A 49 9.37 -4.56 -0.55
C ILE A 49 10.68 -5.33 -0.48
N GLY A 50 11.48 -5.07 0.55
CA GLY A 50 12.78 -5.74 0.65
C GLY A 50 13.27 -5.83 2.08
N ASN A 51 14.15 -6.79 2.34
CA ASN A 51 14.82 -6.91 3.63
C ASN A 51 15.93 -5.87 3.76
N HIS A 52 16.02 -5.27 4.93
CA HIS A 52 17.09 -4.32 5.25
C HIS A 52 17.59 -4.60 6.66
N GLY A 53 18.91 -4.78 6.81
CA GLY A 53 19.53 -5.17 8.08
C GLY A 53 19.37 -4.19 9.22
N GLN A 54 19.03 -2.94 8.93
CA GLN A 54 18.82 -1.91 9.96
C GLN A 54 17.35 -1.74 10.36
N ILE A 55 16.44 -2.47 9.71
CA ILE A 55 15.02 -2.37 9.98
C ILE A 55 14.57 -3.51 10.85
N THR A 56 13.90 -3.21 11.96
CA THR A 56 13.32 -4.19 12.87
C THR A 56 11.96 -3.71 13.35
N GLY A 57 11.00 -4.64 13.40
CA GLY A 57 9.68 -4.38 13.93
C GLY A 57 8.83 -3.44 13.08
N SER A 58 7.84 -2.84 13.71
CA SER A 58 6.89 -1.96 13.05
C SER A 58 7.46 -0.58 12.76
N ASN A 59 6.85 0.12 11.81
CA ASN A 59 7.19 1.51 11.51
C ASN A 59 6.82 2.40 12.71
N LYS A 60 7.82 3.09 13.26
CA LYS A 60 7.63 3.93 14.45
C LYS A 60 7.07 5.31 14.15
N VAL A 61 7.10 5.74 12.89
CA VAL A 61 6.60 7.07 12.47
C VAL A 61 5.76 6.92 11.20
N PRO A 62 4.67 6.12 11.24
CA PRO A 62 3.99 5.70 10.02
C PRO A 62 3.23 6.82 9.29
N TYR A 63 2.90 7.91 9.98
CA TYR A 63 2.21 9.03 9.35
C TYR A 63 3.13 9.93 8.51
N ARG A 64 4.45 9.75 8.61
CA ARG A 64 5.40 10.62 7.91
C ARG A 64 5.34 10.43 6.39
N MET A 65 5.14 9.19 5.94
CA MET A 65 5.05 8.88 4.51
C MET A 65 3.94 7.85 4.32
N MET A 66 2.98 8.19 3.49
CA MET A 66 1.82 7.34 3.24
C MET A 66 1.65 7.12 1.75
N PRO A 67 1.87 5.89 1.25
CA PRO A 67 1.54 5.58 -0.15
C PRO A 67 0.04 5.73 -0.41
N HIS A 68 -0.30 6.30 -1.54
CA HIS A 68 -1.68 6.48 -1.98
C HIS A 68 -1.94 5.60 -3.21
N PHE A 69 -3.03 4.85 -3.18
CA PHE A 69 -3.42 3.96 -4.27
C PHE A 69 -4.78 4.37 -4.82
N GLU A 70 -4.88 4.45 -6.13
CA GLU A 70 -6.16 4.72 -6.77
C GLU A 70 -7.00 3.45 -6.85
N VAL A 71 -8.29 3.56 -6.54
CA VAL A 71 -9.27 2.48 -6.69
C VAL A 71 -10.47 2.99 -7.48
N ALA A 72 -11.10 2.11 -8.25
CA ALA A 72 -12.28 2.47 -9.04
C ALA A 72 -13.54 2.53 -8.16
N ASP A 73 -13.68 1.61 -7.22
CA ASP A 73 -14.83 1.53 -6.31
C ASP A 73 -14.33 1.27 -4.89
N ILE A 74 -14.19 2.34 -4.14
CA ILE A 74 -13.59 2.28 -2.79
C ILE A 74 -14.45 1.46 -1.81
N HIS A 75 -15.76 1.47 -1.97
CA HIS A 75 -16.65 0.74 -1.07
C HIS A 75 -16.49 -0.78 -1.25
N LYS A 76 -16.39 -1.25 -2.49
CA LYS A 76 -16.14 -2.67 -2.78
C LYS A 76 -14.78 -3.13 -2.28
N VAL A 77 -13.74 -2.32 -2.50
CA VAL A 77 -12.39 -2.66 -2.03
C VAL A 77 -12.36 -2.68 -0.51
N HIS A 78 -12.96 -1.70 0.14
CA HIS A 78 -13.04 -1.65 1.60
C HIS A 78 -13.73 -2.90 2.17
N GLU A 79 -14.86 -3.29 1.59
CA GLU A 79 -15.60 -4.49 2.03
C GLU A 79 -14.75 -5.75 1.88
N ARG A 80 -14.12 -5.92 0.73
CA ARG A 80 -13.25 -7.08 0.46
C ARG A 80 -12.08 -7.14 1.44
N LEU A 81 -11.36 -6.03 1.60
CA LEU A 81 -10.19 -5.99 2.48
C LEU A 81 -10.58 -6.20 3.95
N SER A 82 -11.70 -5.61 4.38
CA SER A 82 -12.20 -5.82 5.74
C SER A 82 -12.54 -7.28 6.00
N ASN A 83 -13.15 -7.95 5.03
CA ASN A 83 -13.48 -9.38 5.13
C ASN A 83 -12.22 -10.26 5.18
N LEU A 84 -11.10 -9.77 4.65
CA LEU A 84 -9.80 -10.46 4.71
C LEU A 84 -8.99 -10.09 5.95
N GLY A 85 -9.57 -9.32 6.87
CA GLY A 85 -8.92 -8.99 8.14
C GLY A 85 -8.06 -7.73 8.12
N VAL A 86 -8.12 -6.92 7.08
CA VAL A 86 -7.37 -5.66 7.03
C VAL A 86 -8.00 -4.66 7.98
N PHE A 87 -7.17 -4.05 8.83
CA PHE A 87 -7.63 -3.03 9.75
C PHE A 87 -7.66 -1.66 9.09
N PHE A 88 -8.83 -1.00 9.13
CA PHE A 88 -8.99 0.36 8.63
C PHE A 88 -8.98 1.37 9.77
N ILE A 89 -8.02 2.28 9.73
CA ILE A 89 -7.96 3.41 10.66
C ILE A 89 -9.11 4.37 10.36
N ARG A 90 -9.40 4.54 9.06
CA ARG A 90 -10.47 5.40 8.59
C ARG A 90 -11.22 4.67 7.48
N ARG A 91 -12.54 4.52 7.66
CA ARG A 91 -13.41 3.94 6.62
C ARG A 91 -13.56 4.93 5.47
N PRO A 92 -14.04 4.49 4.29
CA PRO A 92 -14.27 5.42 3.18
C PRO A 92 -15.13 6.61 3.59
N GLU A 93 -14.61 7.79 3.34
CA GLU A 93 -15.29 9.05 3.60
C GLU A 93 -15.15 9.95 2.39
N LYS A 94 -16.23 10.66 2.07
CA LYS A 94 -16.23 11.62 0.98
C LYS A 94 -15.53 12.91 1.42
N GLU A 95 -14.63 13.39 0.59
CA GLU A 95 -13.91 14.64 0.82
C GLU A 95 -14.61 15.82 0.14
N HIS A 96 -14.30 17.04 0.59
CA HIS A 96 -14.91 18.26 0.04
C HIS A 96 -14.63 18.43 -1.45
N TRP A 97 -13.52 17.89 -1.97
CA TRP A 97 -13.18 17.95 -3.39
C TRP A 97 -13.89 16.91 -4.24
N GLY A 98 -14.76 16.09 -3.66
CA GLY A 98 -15.63 15.14 -4.37
C GLY A 98 -15.13 13.71 -4.46
N GLY A 99 -13.86 13.45 -4.12
CA GLY A 99 -13.32 12.09 -4.05
C GLY A 99 -13.55 11.44 -2.70
N TRP A 100 -13.13 10.19 -2.59
CA TRP A 100 -13.24 9.40 -1.37
C TRP A 100 -11.87 8.91 -0.94
N ILE A 101 -11.65 8.86 0.37
CA ILE A 101 -10.40 8.36 0.98
C ILE A 101 -10.74 7.32 2.04
N ALA A 102 -9.92 6.27 2.11
CA ALA A 102 -9.89 5.32 3.23
C ALA A 102 -8.44 5.07 3.62
N THR A 103 -8.20 4.79 4.90
CA THR A 103 -6.86 4.62 5.47
C THR A 103 -6.76 3.27 6.16
N PHE A 104 -5.73 2.50 5.84
CA PHE A 104 -5.51 1.17 6.39
C PHE A 104 -4.02 0.92 6.64
N GLN A 105 -3.69 -0.24 7.21
CA GLN A 105 -2.32 -0.56 7.60
C GLN A 105 -1.86 -1.89 6.98
N ASP A 106 -0.55 -1.95 6.69
CA ASP A 106 0.10 -3.19 6.32
C ASP A 106 0.66 -3.92 7.57
N PRO A 107 1.28 -5.10 7.44
CA PRO A 107 1.79 -5.85 8.59
C PRO A 107 2.87 -5.17 9.41
N ASP A 108 3.59 -4.21 8.83
CA ASP A 108 4.61 -3.42 9.54
C ASP A 108 4.05 -2.12 10.10
N ASP A 109 2.73 -1.96 10.11
CA ASP A 109 2.03 -0.76 10.53
C ASP A 109 2.32 0.48 9.67
N ASN A 110 2.82 0.30 8.45
CA ASN A 110 2.83 1.39 7.49
C ASN A 110 1.39 1.81 7.20
N ILE A 111 1.17 3.11 7.08
CA ILE A 111 -0.15 3.65 6.80
C ILE A 111 -0.30 3.86 5.30
N LEU A 112 -1.36 3.28 4.75
CA LEU A 112 -1.68 3.29 3.33
C LEU A 112 -3.04 3.95 3.13
N GLN A 113 -3.19 4.67 2.03
CA GLN A 113 -4.49 5.25 1.68
C GLN A 113 -4.94 4.79 0.31
N MET A 114 -6.22 4.52 0.18
CA MET A 114 -6.86 4.35 -1.13
C MET A 114 -7.76 5.54 -1.40
N LEU A 115 -7.73 5.98 -2.65
CA LEU A 115 -8.46 7.13 -3.13
C LEU A 115 -9.31 6.74 -4.33
N GLN A 116 -10.56 7.13 -4.29
CA GLN A 116 -11.42 7.10 -5.46
C GLN A 116 -11.60 8.53 -5.94
N LEU A 117 -11.17 8.81 -7.16
CA LEU A 117 -11.26 10.15 -7.73
C LEU A 117 -12.73 10.52 -8.00
N PRO A 118 -13.06 11.82 -8.05
CA PRO A 118 -14.43 12.23 -8.34
C PRO A 118 -14.87 11.73 -9.71
N SER A 119 -16.15 11.43 -9.83
CA SER A 119 -16.77 11.11 -11.14
C SER A 119 -16.71 12.34 -12.04
N LYS A 120 -16.46 12.11 -13.32
CA LYS A 120 -16.45 13.17 -14.33
C LYS A 120 -17.85 13.48 -14.82
#